data_4f24949e30336a271fc88ece373d40c1
#
_entry.id   4f24949e30336a271fc88ece373d40c1
#
_cell.length_a   1.000
_cell.length_b   1.000
_cell.length_c   1.000
_cell.angle_alpha   90.00
_cell.angle_beta   90.00
_cell.angle_gamma   90.00
#
_symmetry.space_group_name_H-M   'P 1'
#
loop_
_entity.id
_entity.type
_entity.pdbx_description
1 polymer ?
#
loop_
_entity_poly.entity_id
_entity_poly.type
_entity_poly.pdbx_seq_one_letter_code
_entity_poly.pdbx_strand_id
1 'polypeptide(L)'
;MGFITAKMLLTLAISLLAVLALLLQPRSLRLPLRGSMLRGPESVAFDGNDDGPYSGVSDGRVLKWNGPVRGWTTYAYSPGYDVKACTASRTRPAEVTESKCGRPLGLRFHYKSGNLYIADAYKGLMRVGPGGDEAKVLVTKADGVPLRFTNGVDVDQVTGEVFFTDSSMNYQRSQHERVTATRDSTGRLMKYDPKTNRVTVLQSGITYPNGLAVSADRTHLVVALTGPCKLMRYWIKGPKAGTSEPLADLPGYPDNVRADIKGGFWVALHREKMELPVGPDSHLLAVRINADGKIVEAMRGSKSVRPTEVMEREGGKLYMGSVELPYVAVVRE
;
A
#
# COMPACT_ATOMS: atom_id res chain seq x y z
N MET A 1 -34.25 42.81 -30.26
CA MET A 1 -33.04 42.08 -30.71
C MET A 1 -32.00 41.79 -29.58
N GLY A 2 -31.95 42.54 -28.46
CA GLY A 2 -30.96 42.36 -27.42
C GLY A 2 -31.12 41.15 -26.48
N PHE A 3 -32.31 40.60 -26.32
CA PHE A 3 -32.59 39.49 -25.39
C PHE A 3 -32.12 38.11 -25.88
N ILE A 4 -32.02 37.92 -27.22
CA ILE A 4 -31.60 36.65 -27.81
C ILE A 4 -30.08 36.50 -27.69
N THR A 5 -29.34 37.59 -27.77
CA THR A 5 -27.87 37.58 -27.67
C THR A 5 -27.37 37.28 -26.25
N ALA A 6 -28.06 37.76 -25.20
CA ALA A 6 -27.68 37.48 -23.82
C ALA A 6 -27.87 36.00 -23.44
N LYS A 7 -29.00 35.40 -23.86
CA LYS A 7 -29.24 33.95 -23.65
C LYS A 7 -28.24 33.09 -24.39
N MET A 8 -27.89 33.46 -25.61
CA MET A 8 -26.89 32.73 -26.40
C MET A 8 -25.48 32.80 -25.79
N LEU A 9 -25.09 33.97 -25.29
CA LEU A 9 -23.85 34.17 -24.60
C LEU A 9 -23.77 33.39 -23.28
N LEU A 10 -24.88 33.35 -22.52
CA LEU A 10 -24.95 32.57 -21.28
C LEU A 10 -24.85 31.05 -21.53
N THR A 11 -25.55 30.56 -22.57
CA THR A 11 -25.45 29.14 -22.96
C THR A 11 -24.05 28.76 -23.45
N LEU A 12 -23.39 29.63 -24.22
CA LEU A 12 -22.02 29.42 -24.65
C LEU A 12 -21.05 29.42 -23.45
N ALA A 13 -21.22 30.33 -22.49
CA ALA A 13 -20.38 30.39 -21.30
C ALA A 13 -20.56 29.15 -20.40
N ILE A 14 -21.81 28.68 -20.21
CA ILE A 14 -22.11 27.45 -19.47
C ILE A 14 -21.52 26.22 -20.17
N SER A 15 -21.65 26.14 -21.51
CA SER A 15 -21.04 25.05 -22.30
C SER A 15 -19.51 25.07 -22.25
N LEU A 16 -18.91 26.25 -22.30
CA LEU A 16 -17.44 26.40 -22.18
C LEU A 16 -16.93 26.02 -20.79
N LEU A 17 -17.64 26.42 -19.72
CA LEU A 17 -17.35 26.03 -18.34
C LEU A 17 -17.51 24.52 -18.13
N ALA A 18 -18.56 23.91 -18.71
CA ALA A 18 -18.76 22.46 -18.65
C ALA A 18 -17.67 21.69 -19.41
N VAL A 19 -17.25 22.17 -20.57
CA VAL A 19 -16.13 21.60 -21.34
C VAL A 19 -14.81 21.79 -20.58
N LEU A 20 -14.59 22.96 -19.97
CA LEU A 20 -13.40 23.21 -19.15
C LEU A 20 -13.38 22.32 -17.90
N ALA A 21 -14.53 22.13 -17.24
CA ALA A 21 -14.67 21.20 -16.12
C ALA A 21 -14.43 19.74 -16.51
N LEU A 22 -14.86 19.32 -17.71
CA LEU A 22 -14.54 17.99 -18.27
C LEU A 22 -13.06 17.82 -18.63
N LEU A 23 -12.40 18.89 -19.07
CA LEU A 23 -10.97 18.89 -19.38
C LEU A 23 -10.09 18.94 -18.13
N LEU A 24 -10.62 19.45 -17.02
CA LEU A 24 -9.97 19.53 -15.70
C LEU A 24 -10.24 18.30 -14.82
N GLN A 25 -11.04 17.34 -15.28
CA GLN A 25 -11.18 16.09 -14.53
C GLN A 25 -9.84 15.33 -14.54
N PRO A 26 -9.36 14.88 -13.38
CA PRO A 26 -8.14 14.11 -13.32
C PRO A 26 -8.26 12.88 -14.20
N ARG A 27 -7.42 12.80 -15.25
CA ARG A 27 -7.40 11.66 -16.16
C ARG A 27 -6.88 10.46 -15.40
N SER A 28 -7.76 9.53 -15.01
CA SER A 28 -7.35 8.26 -14.45
C SER A 28 -6.98 7.27 -15.55
N LEU A 29 -5.77 6.74 -15.49
CA LEU A 29 -5.31 5.64 -16.32
C LEU A 29 -5.35 4.35 -15.49
N ARG A 30 -5.75 3.24 -16.12
CA ARG A 30 -5.70 1.92 -15.49
C ARG A 30 -4.60 1.09 -16.12
N LEU A 31 -3.78 0.45 -15.28
CA LEU A 31 -2.77 -0.54 -15.67
C LEU A 31 -3.34 -1.94 -15.36
N PRO A 32 -4.08 -2.55 -16.31
CA PRO A 32 -4.84 -3.76 -16.03
C PRO A 32 -3.93 -4.97 -15.90
N LEU A 33 -4.23 -5.83 -14.89
CA LEU A 33 -3.65 -7.16 -14.81
C LEU A 33 -4.21 -8.05 -15.93
N ARG A 34 -3.37 -8.95 -16.45
CA ARG A 34 -3.81 -9.93 -17.44
C ARG A 34 -4.22 -11.22 -16.73
N GLY A 35 -5.49 -11.61 -16.85
CA GLY A 35 -6.07 -12.80 -16.25
C GLY A 35 -7.40 -12.47 -15.58
N SER A 36 -8.43 -13.29 -15.83
CA SER A 36 -9.81 -12.99 -15.44
C SER A 36 -10.04 -12.85 -13.93
N MET A 37 -9.24 -13.54 -13.12
CA MET A 37 -9.38 -13.57 -11.66
C MET A 37 -8.12 -13.08 -10.93
N LEU A 38 -7.06 -12.65 -11.63
CA LEU A 38 -5.91 -12.08 -10.98
C LEU A 38 -6.28 -10.75 -10.35
N ARG A 39 -6.02 -10.60 -9.05
CA ARG A 39 -6.43 -9.48 -8.21
C ARG A 39 -5.27 -8.95 -7.40
N GLY A 40 -5.51 -7.80 -6.82
CA GLY A 40 -4.72 -7.32 -5.70
C GLY A 40 -3.33 -6.90 -6.06
N PRO A 41 -3.11 -5.96 -6.99
CA PRO A 41 -1.91 -5.18 -7.00
C PRO A 41 -1.92 -4.30 -5.74
N GLU A 42 -1.64 -4.92 -4.59
CA GLU A 42 -1.87 -4.34 -3.27
C GLU A 42 -0.90 -3.19 -3.01
N SER A 43 0.39 -3.46 -3.09
CA SER A 43 1.43 -2.46 -2.90
C SER A 43 2.00 -2.05 -4.25
N VAL A 44 2.44 -0.80 -4.34
CA VAL A 44 3.09 -0.24 -5.52
C VAL A 44 4.47 0.24 -5.16
N ALA A 45 5.49 -0.22 -5.86
CA ALA A 45 6.89 0.18 -5.65
C ALA A 45 7.56 0.59 -6.97
N PHE A 46 8.61 1.41 -6.84
CA PHE A 46 9.51 1.79 -7.93
C PHE A 46 10.94 1.53 -7.50
N ASP A 47 11.80 1.14 -8.44
CA ASP A 47 13.20 0.93 -8.15
C ASP A 47 14.02 2.23 -8.12
N GLY A 48 15.34 2.13 -7.93
CA GLY A 48 16.22 3.29 -7.81
C GLY A 48 16.39 4.08 -9.11
N ASN A 49 15.97 3.54 -10.25
CA ASN A 49 15.97 4.23 -11.56
C ASN A 49 14.59 4.80 -11.91
N ASP A 50 13.65 4.78 -10.98
CA ASP A 50 12.24 5.13 -11.18
C ASP A 50 11.50 4.21 -12.15
N ASP A 51 12.03 3.02 -12.43
CA ASP A 51 11.34 1.99 -13.18
C ASP A 51 10.22 1.35 -12.36
N GLY A 52 9.10 1.04 -13.01
CA GLY A 52 7.94 0.43 -12.37
C GLY A 52 6.61 0.84 -13.03
N PRO A 53 5.49 0.70 -12.34
CA PRO A 53 5.34 0.15 -10.99
C PRO A 53 5.64 -1.36 -10.92
N TYR A 54 6.09 -1.78 -9.73
CA TYR A 54 6.10 -3.18 -9.31
C TYR A 54 4.94 -3.41 -8.34
N SER A 55 4.29 -4.57 -8.40
CA SER A 55 3.17 -4.84 -7.51
C SER A 55 3.03 -6.32 -7.16
N GLY A 56 2.69 -6.61 -5.90
CA GLY A 56 2.35 -7.95 -5.44
C GLY A 56 0.94 -8.34 -5.85
N VAL A 57 0.72 -9.58 -6.28
CA VAL A 57 -0.58 -10.04 -6.77
C VAL A 57 -1.02 -11.35 -6.12
N SER A 58 -2.31 -11.67 -6.28
CA SER A 58 -3.00 -12.75 -5.56
C SER A 58 -2.50 -14.16 -5.86
N ASP A 59 -1.69 -14.36 -6.88
CA ASP A 59 -1.09 -15.66 -7.17
C ASP A 59 0.32 -15.85 -6.60
N GLY A 60 0.77 -14.94 -5.72
CA GLY A 60 2.06 -15.03 -5.02
C GLY A 60 3.24 -14.44 -5.76
N ARG A 61 3.00 -13.79 -6.92
CA ARG A 61 4.06 -13.12 -7.69
C ARG A 61 4.15 -11.64 -7.36
N VAL A 62 5.33 -11.07 -7.64
CA VAL A 62 5.53 -9.65 -7.86
C VAL A 62 5.66 -9.42 -9.36
N LEU A 63 4.85 -8.52 -9.90
CA LEU A 63 4.86 -8.15 -11.32
C LEU A 63 5.52 -6.79 -11.50
N LYS A 64 6.18 -6.59 -12.64
CA LYS A 64 6.71 -5.30 -13.13
C LYS A 64 5.91 -4.84 -14.34
N TRP A 65 5.52 -3.58 -14.36
CA TRP A 65 4.94 -2.96 -15.54
C TRP A 65 6.02 -2.53 -16.53
N ASN A 66 5.89 -2.94 -17.78
CA ASN A 66 6.85 -2.66 -18.86
C ASN A 66 6.22 -1.85 -19.99
N GLY A 67 5.30 -0.96 -19.64
CA GLY A 67 4.60 -0.11 -20.59
C GLY A 67 3.39 -0.80 -21.27
N PRO A 68 2.62 -0.03 -22.05
CA PRO A 68 1.33 -0.49 -22.57
C PRO A 68 1.45 -1.63 -23.60
N VAL A 69 2.58 -1.76 -24.27
CA VAL A 69 2.82 -2.80 -25.28
C VAL A 69 3.09 -4.15 -24.62
N ARG A 70 4.02 -4.19 -23.67
CA ARG A 70 4.41 -5.43 -22.96
C ARG A 70 3.48 -5.76 -21.79
N GLY A 71 2.96 -4.74 -21.12
CA GLY A 71 2.14 -4.90 -19.93
C GLY A 71 2.95 -5.41 -18.73
N TRP A 72 2.28 -6.15 -17.88
CA TRP A 72 2.86 -6.76 -16.68
C TRP A 72 3.64 -8.03 -17.03
N THR A 73 4.86 -8.16 -16.48
CA THR A 73 5.66 -9.37 -16.51
C THR A 73 6.03 -9.82 -15.11
N THR A 74 6.27 -11.10 -14.89
CA THR A 74 6.75 -11.60 -13.59
C THR A 74 8.15 -11.06 -13.33
N TYR A 75 8.33 -10.46 -12.15
CA TYR A 75 9.63 -10.01 -11.65
C TYR A 75 10.16 -10.96 -10.58
N ALA A 76 9.30 -11.31 -9.61
CA ALA A 76 9.68 -12.22 -8.54
C ALA A 76 8.50 -13.11 -8.12
N TYR A 77 8.81 -14.18 -7.38
CA TYR A 77 7.83 -15.10 -6.81
C TYR A 77 8.35 -15.67 -5.48
N SER A 78 7.41 -16.13 -4.67
CA SER A 78 7.73 -16.71 -3.36
C SER A 78 8.40 -18.08 -3.51
N PRO A 79 9.25 -18.50 -2.56
CA PRO A 79 9.84 -19.83 -2.57
C PRO A 79 8.79 -20.94 -2.63
N GLY A 80 9.05 -21.94 -3.45
CA GLY A 80 8.12 -23.03 -3.69
C GLY A 80 6.90 -22.64 -4.53
N TYR A 81 6.96 -21.55 -5.27
CA TYR A 81 5.95 -21.16 -6.24
C TYR A 81 5.81 -22.25 -7.31
N ASP A 82 4.60 -22.80 -7.41
CA ASP A 82 4.25 -23.78 -8.43
C ASP A 82 3.26 -23.15 -9.41
N VAL A 83 3.68 -23.03 -10.67
CA VAL A 83 2.88 -22.37 -11.71
C VAL A 83 1.47 -22.98 -11.80
N LYS A 84 1.36 -24.33 -11.78
CA LYS A 84 0.09 -25.02 -11.95
C LYS A 84 -0.85 -24.81 -10.76
N ALA A 85 -0.32 -24.91 -9.54
CA ALA A 85 -1.12 -24.73 -8.33
C ALA A 85 -1.48 -23.26 -8.09
N CYS A 86 -0.52 -22.34 -8.31
CA CYS A 86 -0.71 -20.93 -7.97
C CYS A 86 -1.55 -20.18 -9.02
N THR A 87 -1.54 -20.60 -10.28
CA THR A 87 -2.44 -20.05 -11.30
C THR A 87 -3.91 -20.38 -11.04
N ALA A 88 -4.21 -21.34 -10.17
CA ALA A 88 -5.58 -21.61 -9.75
C ALA A 88 -6.25 -20.40 -9.06
N SER A 89 -5.46 -19.50 -8.43
CA SER A 89 -5.97 -18.23 -7.88
C SER A 89 -6.50 -17.28 -8.96
N ARG A 90 -6.23 -17.54 -10.24
CA ARG A 90 -6.81 -16.77 -11.35
C ARG A 90 -8.24 -17.19 -11.69
N THR A 91 -8.72 -18.30 -11.15
CA THR A 91 -10.05 -18.88 -11.38
C THR A 91 -10.80 -19.19 -10.08
N ARG A 92 -10.14 -19.07 -8.93
CA ARG A 92 -10.68 -19.33 -7.58
C ARG A 92 -10.34 -18.17 -6.65
N PRO A 93 -11.06 -18.01 -5.53
CA PRO A 93 -10.71 -17.05 -4.50
C PRO A 93 -9.25 -17.21 -4.06
N ALA A 94 -8.53 -16.11 -3.91
CA ALA A 94 -7.11 -16.11 -3.60
C ALA A 94 -6.79 -16.83 -2.29
N GLU A 95 -7.68 -16.76 -1.32
CA GLU A 95 -7.58 -17.38 0.00
C GLU A 95 -7.34 -18.90 -0.05
N VAL A 96 -7.75 -19.56 -1.13
CA VAL A 96 -7.56 -21.00 -1.33
C VAL A 96 -6.10 -21.36 -1.60
N THR A 97 -5.34 -20.45 -2.19
CA THR A 97 -3.96 -20.71 -2.66
C THR A 97 -2.88 -19.89 -1.93
N GLU A 98 -3.25 -18.79 -1.29
CA GLU A 98 -2.32 -17.83 -0.68
C GLU A 98 -1.34 -18.48 0.31
N SER A 99 -1.81 -19.40 1.17
CA SER A 99 -0.96 -20.07 2.16
C SER A 99 0.19 -20.88 1.52
N LYS A 100 -0.06 -21.43 0.32
CA LYS A 100 0.95 -22.17 -0.46
C LYS A 100 1.79 -21.24 -1.33
N CYS A 101 1.14 -20.35 -2.06
CA CYS A 101 1.77 -19.55 -3.11
C CYS A 101 2.41 -18.25 -2.59
N GLY A 102 2.05 -17.84 -1.38
CA GLY A 102 2.36 -16.53 -0.84
C GLY A 102 1.33 -15.47 -1.23
N ARG A 103 1.40 -14.35 -0.53
CA ARG A 103 0.63 -13.13 -0.80
C ARG A 103 1.50 -11.92 -0.49
N PRO A 104 2.29 -11.44 -1.47
CA PRO A 104 3.07 -10.23 -1.32
C PRO A 104 2.13 -9.04 -1.08
N LEU A 105 2.25 -8.42 0.09
CA LEU A 105 1.51 -7.23 0.48
C LEU A 105 2.44 -6.00 0.41
N GLY A 106 3.35 -5.82 1.36
CA GLY A 106 4.28 -4.70 1.34
C GLY A 106 5.46 -4.92 0.38
N LEU A 107 5.80 -3.89 -0.40
CA LEU A 107 6.94 -3.87 -1.31
C LEU A 107 7.78 -2.62 -1.10
N ARG A 108 9.13 -2.77 -0.97
CA ARG A 108 10.03 -1.63 -0.92
C ARG A 108 11.41 -1.96 -1.46
N PHE A 109 11.89 -1.17 -2.41
CA PHE A 109 13.26 -1.24 -2.88
C PHE A 109 14.22 -0.52 -1.91
N HIS A 110 15.38 -1.12 -1.70
CA HIS A 110 16.56 -0.40 -1.22
C HIS A 110 17.33 0.08 -2.44
N TYR A 111 17.23 1.34 -2.78
CA TYR A 111 17.68 1.91 -4.06
C TYR A 111 19.17 1.67 -4.35
N LYS A 112 20.03 1.81 -3.33
CA LYS A 112 21.48 1.63 -3.48
C LYS A 112 21.88 0.20 -3.89
N SER A 113 21.19 -0.81 -3.36
CA SER A 113 21.51 -2.22 -3.65
C SER A 113 20.65 -2.84 -4.75
N GLY A 114 19.56 -2.17 -5.15
CA GLY A 114 18.54 -2.72 -6.04
C GLY A 114 17.73 -3.87 -5.45
N ASN A 115 17.91 -4.21 -4.18
CA ASN A 115 17.16 -5.28 -3.52
C ASN A 115 15.71 -4.83 -3.29
N LEU A 116 14.76 -5.68 -3.66
CA LEU A 116 13.35 -5.54 -3.28
C LEU A 116 13.09 -6.35 -2.00
N TYR A 117 12.64 -5.69 -0.95
CA TYR A 117 12.09 -6.33 0.25
C TYR A 117 10.59 -6.50 0.11
N ILE A 118 10.10 -7.65 0.54
CA ILE A 118 8.72 -8.10 0.36
C ILE A 118 8.20 -8.55 1.71
N ALA A 119 7.15 -7.91 2.21
CA ALA A 119 6.36 -8.41 3.32
C ALA A 119 5.27 -9.33 2.75
N ASP A 120 5.45 -10.64 2.91
CA ASP A 120 4.49 -11.62 2.43
C ASP A 120 3.67 -12.17 3.59
N ALA A 121 2.35 -12.14 3.45
CA ALA A 121 1.41 -12.48 4.52
C ALA A 121 1.57 -13.89 5.08
N TYR A 122 2.17 -14.81 4.33
CA TYR A 122 2.33 -16.23 4.71
C TYR A 122 3.79 -16.68 4.75
N LYS A 123 4.68 -15.97 4.07
CA LYS A 123 6.10 -16.33 3.96
C LYS A 123 7.00 -15.48 4.85
N GLY A 124 6.44 -14.41 5.46
CA GLY A 124 7.21 -13.48 6.28
C GLY A 124 7.95 -12.42 5.49
N LEU A 125 9.08 -11.95 6.01
CA LEU A 125 9.92 -10.98 5.30
C LEU A 125 10.82 -11.71 4.31
N MET A 126 10.76 -11.29 3.05
CA MET A 126 11.56 -11.84 1.97
C MET A 126 12.39 -10.76 1.26
N ARG A 127 13.34 -11.17 0.46
CA ARG A 127 14.14 -10.30 -0.40
C ARG A 127 14.40 -10.96 -1.75
N VAL A 128 14.38 -10.15 -2.81
CA VAL A 128 14.87 -10.53 -4.15
C VAL A 128 15.91 -9.53 -4.62
N GLY A 129 16.92 -9.98 -5.34
CA GLY A 129 17.97 -9.14 -5.92
C GLY A 129 17.47 -8.33 -7.14
N PRO A 130 18.32 -7.44 -7.69
CA PRO A 130 17.94 -6.54 -8.79
C PRO A 130 17.55 -7.26 -10.10
N GLY A 131 17.94 -8.53 -10.26
CA GLY A 131 17.55 -9.35 -11.42
C GLY A 131 16.14 -9.94 -11.34
N GLY A 132 15.48 -9.86 -10.19
CA GLY A 132 14.23 -10.58 -9.95
C GLY A 132 14.46 -12.05 -9.58
N ASP A 133 13.50 -12.95 -9.93
CA ASP A 133 13.50 -14.40 -9.73
C ASP A 133 12.93 -14.84 -8.36
N GLU A 134 13.29 -16.04 -7.86
CA GLU A 134 12.81 -16.57 -6.59
C GLU A 134 13.27 -15.71 -5.41
N ALA A 135 12.33 -15.27 -4.57
CA ALA A 135 12.64 -14.49 -3.39
C ALA A 135 13.24 -15.37 -2.28
N LYS A 136 14.24 -14.84 -1.58
CA LYS A 136 14.81 -15.48 -0.40
C LYS A 136 14.04 -15.07 0.85
N VAL A 137 13.59 -16.05 1.64
CA VAL A 137 13.04 -15.81 2.97
C VAL A 137 14.13 -15.36 3.93
N LEU A 138 13.90 -14.25 4.62
CA LEU A 138 14.81 -13.68 5.61
C LEU A 138 14.33 -13.94 7.04
N VAL A 139 13.04 -13.71 7.30
CA VAL A 139 12.44 -13.80 8.64
C VAL A 139 11.08 -14.47 8.56
N THR A 140 10.89 -15.53 9.35
CA THR A 140 9.60 -16.23 9.53
C THR A 140 9.14 -16.22 11.00
N LYS A 141 10.00 -15.77 11.92
CA LYS A 141 9.72 -15.68 13.36
C LYS A 141 10.53 -14.55 13.99
N ALA A 142 10.04 -13.97 15.05
CA ALA A 142 10.76 -13.01 15.90
C ALA A 142 10.54 -13.37 17.36
N ASP A 143 11.61 -13.34 18.18
CA ASP A 143 11.61 -13.74 19.59
C ASP A 143 10.97 -15.13 19.83
N GLY A 144 11.25 -16.08 18.91
CA GLY A 144 10.69 -17.44 18.95
C GLY A 144 9.26 -17.58 18.46
N VAL A 145 8.52 -16.48 18.27
CA VAL A 145 7.11 -16.50 17.83
C VAL A 145 7.00 -16.37 16.32
N PRO A 146 6.30 -17.29 15.61
CA PRO A 146 6.10 -17.22 14.17
C PRO A 146 5.41 -15.92 13.74
N LEU A 147 5.76 -15.44 12.54
CA LEU A 147 5.00 -14.42 11.82
C LEU A 147 3.75 -15.07 11.21
N ARG A 148 2.60 -14.44 11.37
CA ARG A 148 1.33 -14.99 10.86
C ARG A 148 0.67 -14.12 9.82
N PHE A 149 0.90 -12.80 9.88
CA PHE A 149 0.29 -11.85 8.97
C PHE A 149 1.26 -10.68 8.73
N THR A 150 2.42 -11.00 8.13
CA THR A 150 3.39 -9.98 7.73
C THR A 150 2.78 -9.10 6.66
N ASN A 151 2.85 -7.76 6.81
CA ASN A 151 2.04 -6.84 6.02
C ASN A 151 2.84 -5.69 5.42
N GLY A 152 3.11 -4.62 6.16
CA GLY A 152 3.83 -3.46 5.65
C GLY A 152 5.34 -3.63 5.69
N VAL A 153 6.06 -2.97 4.78
CA VAL A 153 7.53 -2.88 4.77
C VAL A 153 8.00 -1.53 4.26
N ASP A 154 8.99 -0.96 4.93
CA ASP A 154 9.78 0.17 4.42
C ASP A 154 11.27 0.01 4.78
N VAL A 155 12.12 0.74 4.07
CA VAL A 155 13.58 0.64 4.18
C VAL A 155 14.18 2.02 4.43
N ASP A 156 14.99 2.16 5.47
CA ASP A 156 15.85 3.33 5.60
C ASP A 156 16.92 3.31 4.48
N GLN A 157 16.76 4.18 3.50
CA GLN A 157 17.59 4.21 2.29
C GLN A 157 19.06 4.52 2.54
N VAL A 158 19.42 4.97 3.75
CA VAL A 158 20.80 5.31 4.13
C VAL A 158 21.47 4.17 4.90
N THR A 159 20.78 3.59 5.90
CA THR A 159 21.34 2.50 6.72
C THR A 159 21.13 1.13 6.11
N GLY A 160 20.09 0.96 5.29
CA GLY A 160 19.60 -0.30 4.74
C GLY A 160 18.76 -1.10 5.75
N GLU A 161 18.50 -0.57 6.95
CA GLU A 161 17.62 -1.23 7.93
C GLU A 161 16.20 -1.32 7.37
N VAL A 162 15.57 -2.47 7.57
CA VAL A 162 14.24 -2.79 7.06
C VAL A 162 13.26 -2.83 8.21
N PHE A 163 12.22 -2.02 8.13
CA PHE A 163 11.13 -2.00 9.12
C PHE A 163 9.91 -2.69 8.53
N PHE A 164 9.22 -3.50 9.33
CA PHE A 164 8.07 -4.25 8.83
C PHE A 164 7.09 -4.56 9.97
N THR A 165 5.84 -4.85 9.60
CA THR A 165 4.76 -5.17 10.52
C THR A 165 4.33 -6.63 10.40
N ASP A 166 3.84 -7.18 11.51
CA ASP A 166 3.05 -8.42 11.58
C ASP A 166 1.70 -8.04 12.20
N SER A 167 0.64 -8.07 11.43
CA SER A 167 -0.65 -7.51 11.81
C SER A 167 -1.32 -8.25 12.95
N SER A 168 -1.00 -9.54 13.14
CA SER A 168 -1.54 -10.39 14.19
C SER A 168 -0.65 -11.60 14.44
N MET A 169 -0.47 -12.00 15.72
CA MET A 169 0.12 -13.29 16.09
C MET A 169 -0.93 -14.42 16.17
N ASN A 170 -2.22 -14.09 16.16
CA ASN A 170 -3.31 -15.04 16.31
C ASN A 170 -3.91 -15.45 14.95
N TYR A 171 -4.05 -14.50 14.03
CA TYR A 171 -4.79 -14.66 12.78
C TYR A 171 -3.89 -14.53 11.56
N GLN A 172 -4.16 -15.34 10.54
CA GLN A 172 -3.57 -15.19 9.21
C GLN A 172 -4.36 -14.18 8.36
N ARG A 173 -3.79 -13.76 7.23
CA ARG A 173 -4.45 -12.83 6.29
C ARG A 173 -5.84 -13.28 5.88
N SER A 174 -6.04 -14.54 5.58
CA SER A 174 -7.37 -15.09 5.24
C SER A 174 -8.44 -14.90 6.33
N GLN A 175 -8.02 -14.49 7.52
CA GLN A 175 -8.87 -14.21 8.68
C GLN A 175 -8.84 -12.72 9.08
N HIS A 176 -8.46 -11.83 8.14
CA HIS A 176 -8.26 -10.40 8.42
C HIS A 176 -9.49 -9.71 9.05
N GLU A 177 -10.70 -10.14 8.68
CA GLU A 177 -11.93 -9.64 9.30
C GLU A 177 -12.00 -9.94 10.79
N ARG A 178 -11.47 -11.10 11.23
CA ARG A 178 -11.40 -11.45 12.65
C ARG A 178 -10.48 -10.53 13.44
N VAL A 179 -9.35 -10.11 12.83
CA VAL A 179 -8.43 -9.14 13.46
C VAL A 179 -9.19 -7.88 13.86
N THR A 180 -10.03 -7.37 12.96
CA THR A 180 -10.86 -6.19 13.23
C THR A 180 -12.00 -6.50 14.21
N ALA A 181 -12.75 -7.58 13.99
CA ALA A 181 -13.93 -7.92 14.78
C ALA A 181 -13.60 -8.22 16.26
N THR A 182 -12.47 -8.90 16.52
CA THR A 182 -12.01 -9.22 17.88
C THR A 182 -11.17 -8.12 18.51
N ARG A 183 -10.85 -7.06 17.75
CA ARG A 183 -9.90 -6.00 18.15
C ARG A 183 -8.55 -6.60 18.59
N ASP A 184 -8.06 -7.58 17.81
CA ASP A 184 -6.81 -8.24 18.12
C ASP A 184 -5.66 -7.24 18.26
N SER A 185 -5.00 -7.26 19.41
CA SER A 185 -3.91 -6.36 19.75
C SER A 185 -2.59 -7.12 19.92
N THR A 186 -2.40 -8.17 19.15
CA THR A 186 -1.17 -8.97 19.21
C THR A 186 -0.15 -8.58 18.13
N GLY A 187 -0.45 -7.59 17.31
CA GLY A 187 0.43 -7.14 16.23
C GLY A 187 1.77 -6.60 16.71
N ARG A 188 2.75 -6.61 15.83
CA ARG A 188 4.14 -6.27 16.12
C ARG A 188 4.72 -5.32 15.07
N LEU A 189 5.58 -4.41 15.52
CA LEU A 189 6.48 -3.61 14.69
C LEU A 189 7.89 -4.15 14.88
N MET A 190 8.61 -4.40 13.79
CA MET A 190 9.91 -5.07 13.81
C MET A 190 10.92 -4.37 12.92
N LYS A 191 12.19 -4.62 13.21
CA LYS A 191 13.35 -4.21 12.42
C LYS A 191 14.18 -5.42 12.03
N TYR A 192 14.60 -5.49 10.76
CA TYR A 192 15.60 -6.42 10.26
C TYR A 192 16.85 -5.65 9.84
N ASP A 193 18.01 -6.05 10.34
CA ASP A 193 19.30 -5.52 9.94
C ASP A 193 19.96 -6.46 8.93
N PRO A 194 20.11 -6.07 7.66
CA PRO A 194 20.69 -6.93 6.62
C PRO A 194 22.19 -7.17 6.78
N LYS A 195 22.91 -6.39 7.61
CA LYS A 195 24.33 -6.55 7.87
C LYS A 195 24.60 -7.71 8.85
N THR A 196 23.71 -7.85 9.82
CA THR A 196 23.82 -8.87 10.88
C THR A 196 22.84 -10.02 10.72
N ASN A 197 21.89 -9.91 9.79
CA ASN A 197 20.74 -10.81 9.61
C ASN A 197 19.86 -10.93 10.88
N ARG A 198 19.89 -9.91 11.74
CA ARG A 198 19.14 -9.91 13.01
C ARG A 198 17.77 -9.27 12.83
N VAL A 199 16.74 -9.93 13.36
CA VAL A 199 15.43 -9.33 13.58
C VAL A 199 15.31 -8.88 15.03
N THR A 200 14.65 -7.74 15.25
CA THR A 200 14.36 -7.17 16.58
C THR A 200 12.91 -6.74 16.62
N VAL A 201 12.15 -7.17 17.62
CA VAL A 201 10.82 -6.64 17.91
C VAL A 201 11.00 -5.27 18.55
N LEU A 202 10.52 -4.23 17.87
CA LEU A 202 10.57 -2.84 18.35
C LEU A 202 9.42 -2.54 19.31
N GLN A 203 8.23 -3.05 18.96
CA GLN A 203 7.02 -2.92 19.78
C GLN A 203 6.06 -4.07 19.48
N SER A 204 5.44 -4.60 20.53
CA SER A 204 4.35 -5.59 20.47
C SER A 204 3.09 -5.02 21.11
N GLY A 205 1.99 -5.76 21.06
CA GLY A 205 0.73 -5.31 21.65
C GLY A 205 0.02 -4.24 20.80
N ILE A 206 0.27 -4.20 19.51
CA ILE A 206 -0.28 -3.21 18.58
C ILE A 206 -1.56 -3.76 17.94
N THR A 207 -2.62 -2.96 17.94
CA THR A 207 -3.90 -3.34 17.30
C THR A 207 -3.83 -3.14 15.80
N TYR A 208 -3.77 -4.24 15.06
CA TYR A 208 -3.77 -4.31 13.60
C TYR A 208 -2.81 -3.32 12.93
N PRO A 209 -1.48 -3.38 13.21
CA PRO A 209 -0.51 -2.61 12.46
C PRO A 209 -0.49 -3.10 11.00
N ASN A 210 -0.54 -2.16 10.05
CA ASN A 210 -0.58 -2.43 8.62
C ASN A 210 0.62 -1.78 7.93
N GLY A 211 0.44 -0.89 6.96
CA GLY A 211 1.53 -0.19 6.30
C GLY A 211 2.32 0.72 7.23
N LEU A 212 3.55 0.98 6.85
CA LEU A 212 4.43 1.90 7.57
C LEU A 212 5.33 2.67 6.60
N ALA A 213 5.82 3.84 7.06
CA ALA A 213 6.79 4.64 6.32
C ALA A 213 7.86 5.21 7.26
N VAL A 214 9.10 5.24 6.79
CA VAL A 214 10.20 5.98 7.43
C VAL A 214 10.00 7.47 7.12
N SER A 215 10.06 8.33 8.14
CA SER A 215 9.98 9.78 7.96
C SER A 215 11.14 10.32 7.12
N ALA A 216 10.93 11.46 6.43
CA ALA A 216 11.94 12.06 5.57
C ALA A 216 13.24 12.40 6.31
N ASP A 217 13.14 12.85 7.57
CA ASP A 217 14.27 13.13 8.46
C ASP A 217 14.86 11.86 9.11
N ARG A 218 14.21 10.70 8.89
CA ARG A 218 14.63 9.39 9.39
C ARG A 218 14.70 9.31 10.92
N THR A 219 13.88 10.08 11.62
CA THR A 219 13.81 10.09 13.08
C THR A 219 12.74 9.14 13.62
N HIS A 220 11.70 8.86 12.84
CA HIS A 220 10.56 8.05 13.27
C HIS A 220 9.94 7.27 12.12
N LEU A 221 9.10 6.32 12.49
CA LEU A 221 8.20 5.59 11.61
C LEU A 221 6.78 6.10 11.82
N VAL A 222 6.01 6.20 10.74
CA VAL A 222 4.55 6.34 10.80
C VAL A 222 3.94 4.99 10.47
N VAL A 223 3.09 4.47 11.35
CA VAL A 223 2.48 3.14 11.24
C VAL A 223 0.97 3.28 11.20
N ALA A 224 0.35 2.69 10.18
CA ALA A 224 -1.11 2.59 10.07
C ALA A 224 -1.65 1.54 11.04
N LEU A 225 -2.68 1.90 11.79
CA LEU A 225 -3.44 1.03 12.67
C LEU A 225 -4.84 0.88 12.09
N THR A 226 -5.07 -0.16 11.30
CA THR A 226 -6.30 -0.30 10.50
C THR A 226 -7.54 -0.35 11.38
N GLY A 227 -7.59 -1.26 12.35
CA GLY A 227 -8.78 -1.44 13.21
C GLY A 227 -9.19 -0.18 13.97
N PRO A 228 -8.28 0.53 14.65
CA PRO A 228 -8.59 1.76 15.37
C PRO A 228 -8.80 2.98 14.47
N CYS A 229 -8.48 2.92 13.17
CA CYS A 229 -8.47 4.05 12.23
C CYS A 229 -7.55 5.18 12.69
N LYS A 230 -6.32 4.84 13.03
CA LYS A 230 -5.32 5.77 13.57
C LYS A 230 -3.99 5.63 12.88
N LEU A 231 -3.15 6.65 13.05
CA LEU A 231 -1.71 6.56 12.81
C LEU A 231 -0.97 6.65 14.14
N MET A 232 0.10 5.86 14.24
CA MET A 232 1.03 5.87 15.34
C MET A 232 2.39 6.34 14.84
N ARG A 233 3.07 7.18 15.62
CA ARG A 233 4.49 7.53 15.44
C ARG A 233 5.32 6.66 16.36
N TYR A 234 6.34 5.99 15.82
CA TYR A 234 7.34 5.26 16.61
C TYR A 234 8.71 5.89 16.37
N TRP A 235 9.34 6.37 17.44
CA TRP A 235 10.63 7.04 17.37
C TRP A 235 11.78 6.03 17.26
N ILE A 236 12.60 6.18 16.23
CA ILE A 236 13.78 5.34 15.98
C ILE A 236 15.10 6.06 16.29
N LYS A 237 15.07 7.38 16.47
CA LYS A 237 16.23 8.20 16.82
C LYS A 237 15.87 9.32 17.79
N GLY A 238 16.91 9.91 18.39
CA GLY A 238 16.78 11.03 19.32
C GLY A 238 16.36 10.62 20.73
N PRO A 239 16.02 11.60 21.59
CA PRO A 239 15.71 11.35 23.00
C PRO A 239 14.50 10.45 23.27
N LYS A 240 13.58 10.36 22.31
CA LYS A 240 12.37 9.51 22.38
C LYS A 240 12.58 8.14 21.73
N ALA A 241 13.76 7.78 21.24
CA ALA A 241 14.01 6.52 20.56
C ALA A 241 13.50 5.33 21.39
N GLY A 242 12.77 4.40 20.76
CA GLY A 242 12.15 3.25 21.40
C GLY A 242 10.77 3.52 22.02
N THR A 243 10.21 4.72 21.86
CA THR A 243 8.84 5.04 22.31
C THR A 243 7.90 5.30 21.16
N SER A 244 6.59 5.16 21.42
CA SER A 244 5.55 5.49 20.46
C SER A 244 4.52 6.46 21.04
N GLU A 245 3.85 7.19 20.16
CA GLU A 245 2.78 8.12 20.48
C GLU A 245 1.71 8.11 19.39
N PRO A 246 0.43 8.44 19.70
CA PRO A 246 -0.57 8.69 18.66
C PRO A 246 -0.12 9.84 17.77
N LEU A 247 -0.34 9.72 16.43
CA LEU A 247 -0.03 10.78 15.49
C LEU A 247 -1.31 11.43 14.93
N ALA A 248 -2.27 10.61 14.49
CA ALA A 248 -3.52 11.12 13.91
C ALA A 248 -4.67 10.16 14.10
N ASP A 249 -5.88 10.71 14.25
CA ASP A 249 -7.14 10.01 14.03
C ASP A 249 -7.58 10.20 12.58
N LEU A 250 -7.99 9.13 11.92
CA LEU A 250 -8.34 9.15 10.51
C LEU A 250 -9.85 8.96 10.30
N PRO A 251 -10.41 9.52 9.22
CA PRO A 251 -11.82 9.38 8.88
C PRO A 251 -12.18 8.02 8.27
N GLY A 252 -11.21 7.13 8.08
CA GLY A 252 -11.38 5.81 7.49
C GLY A 252 -10.35 4.82 7.99
N TYR A 253 -10.44 3.61 7.49
CA TYR A 253 -9.56 2.48 7.83
C TYR A 253 -8.25 2.58 7.01
N PRO A 254 -7.13 3.00 7.64
CA PRO A 254 -5.86 3.11 6.91
C PRO A 254 -5.31 1.74 6.55
N ASP A 255 -4.68 1.69 5.39
CA ASP A 255 -3.96 0.53 4.89
C ASP A 255 -2.47 0.88 4.77
N ASN A 256 -1.91 1.12 3.58
CA ASN A 256 -0.53 1.53 3.44
C ASN A 256 -0.32 3.03 3.67
N VAL A 257 0.88 3.36 4.15
CA VAL A 257 1.40 4.72 4.36
C VAL A 257 2.65 4.88 3.54
N ARG A 258 2.78 5.99 2.80
CA ARG A 258 3.99 6.33 2.04
C ARG A 258 4.41 7.76 2.31
N ALA A 259 5.70 7.97 2.54
CA ALA A 259 6.25 9.31 2.59
C ALA A 259 6.01 10.04 1.25
N ASP A 260 5.54 11.28 1.31
CA ASP A 260 5.35 12.13 0.16
C ASP A 260 6.63 12.94 -0.16
N ILE A 261 6.62 13.65 -1.29
CA ILE A 261 7.76 14.48 -1.71
C ILE A 261 7.87 15.80 -0.92
N LYS A 262 6.90 16.14 -0.09
CA LYS A 262 6.82 17.38 0.69
C LYS A 262 7.12 17.18 2.18
N GLY A 263 7.55 15.98 2.57
CA GLY A 263 7.89 15.64 3.96
C GLY A 263 6.71 15.23 4.84
N GLY A 264 5.54 15.00 4.24
CA GLY A 264 4.37 14.39 4.86
C GLY A 264 4.18 12.94 4.41
N PHE A 265 2.93 12.47 4.43
CA PHE A 265 2.60 11.09 4.10
C PHE A 265 1.25 11.00 3.37
N TRP A 266 1.21 10.17 2.32
CA TRP A 266 -0.03 9.65 1.78
C TRP A 266 -0.46 8.41 2.54
N VAL A 267 -1.76 8.34 2.86
CA VAL A 267 -2.39 7.22 3.57
C VAL A 267 -3.56 6.72 2.75
N ALA A 268 -3.51 5.49 2.27
CA ALA A 268 -4.64 4.85 1.62
C ALA A 268 -5.73 4.53 2.65
N LEU A 269 -6.98 4.76 2.30
CA LEU A 269 -8.15 4.44 3.12
C LEU A 269 -9.00 3.40 2.41
N HIS A 270 -9.00 2.18 2.93
CA HIS A 270 -9.76 1.07 2.36
C HIS A 270 -11.27 1.38 2.32
N ARG A 271 -11.80 2.07 3.34
CA ARG A 271 -13.17 2.61 3.41
C ARG A 271 -13.27 3.68 4.49
N GLU A 272 -14.35 4.46 4.47
CA GLU A 272 -14.68 5.42 5.53
C GLU A 272 -15.20 4.72 6.81
N LYS A 273 -14.99 5.34 7.98
CA LYS A 273 -15.58 4.90 9.27
C LYS A 273 -17.11 4.91 9.22
N MET A 274 -17.67 5.92 8.57
CA MET A 274 -19.11 6.20 8.47
C MET A 274 -19.55 6.07 7.00
N GLU A 275 -19.33 4.92 6.40
CA GLU A 275 -19.79 4.68 5.03
C GLU A 275 -21.31 4.51 5.03
N LEU A 276 -22.02 5.48 4.44
CA LEU A 276 -23.47 5.40 4.29
C LEU A 276 -23.84 4.36 3.23
N PRO A 277 -24.78 3.43 3.53
CA PRO A 277 -25.20 2.42 2.56
C PRO A 277 -25.98 3.03 1.39
N VAL A 278 -26.60 4.19 1.61
CA VAL A 278 -27.36 4.97 0.61
C VAL A 278 -26.77 6.37 0.52
N GLY A 279 -26.55 6.87 -0.70
CA GLY A 279 -25.98 8.20 -0.93
C GLY A 279 -25.12 8.23 -2.19
N PRO A 280 -24.38 9.31 -2.42
CA PRO A 280 -23.52 9.43 -3.60
C PRO A 280 -22.53 8.27 -3.68
N ASP A 281 -22.24 7.79 -4.90
CA ASP A 281 -21.18 6.81 -5.15
C ASP A 281 -19.80 7.47 -5.04
N SER A 282 -19.50 7.94 -3.83
CA SER A 282 -18.24 8.60 -3.52
C SER A 282 -17.86 8.38 -2.06
N HIS A 283 -16.59 7.98 -1.85
CA HIS A 283 -15.99 7.89 -0.52
C HIS A 283 -14.55 8.40 -0.53
N LEU A 284 -13.94 8.54 0.66
CA LEU A 284 -12.52 8.86 0.78
C LEU A 284 -11.68 7.66 0.33
N LEU A 285 -10.79 7.91 -0.63
CA LEU A 285 -9.81 6.93 -1.12
C LEU A 285 -8.47 7.07 -0.38
N ALA A 286 -8.07 8.30 -0.11
CA ALA A 286 -6.81 8.59 0.55
C ALA A 286 -6.84 9.95 1.23
N VAL A 287 -5.93 10.13 2.19
CA VAL A 287 -5.62 11.43 2.77
C VAL A 287 -4.12 11.66 2.74
N ARG A 288 -3.71 12.92 2.55
CA ARG A 288 -2.33 13.35 2.77
C ARG A 288 -2.26 14.09 4.10
N ILE A 289 -1.30 13.68 4.93
CA ILE A 289 -1.03 14.33 6.21
C ILE A 289 0.33 15.02 6.19
N ASN A 290 0.47 16.10 6.95
CA ASN A 290 1.78 16.69 7.20
C ASN A 290 2.55 15.92 8.31
N ALA A 291 3.77 16.34 8.60
CA ALA A 291 4.62 15.72 9.63
C ALA A 291 4.01 15.72 11.03
N ASP A 292 3.08 16.64 11.33
CA ASP A 292 2.38 16.74 12.62
C ASP A 292 1.12 15.86 12.67
N GLY A 293 0.78 15.14 11.60
CA GLY A 293 -0.40 14.28 11.50
C GLY A 293 -1.69 15.02 11.11
N LYS A 294 -1.60 16.31 10.73
CA LYS A 294 -2.77 17.07 10.27
C LYS A 294 -3.10 16.70 8.83
N ILE A 295 -4.35 16.38 8.54
CA ILE A 295 -4.85 16.16 7.18
C ILE A 295 -4.78 17.50 6.42
N VAL A 296 -4.04 17.51 5.30
CA VAL A 296 -3.83 18.67 4.43
C VAL A 296 -4.48 18.50 3.06
N GLU A 297 -4.83 17.25 2.71
CA GLU A 297 -5.46 16.92 1.45
C GLU A 297 -6.31 15.66 1.59
N ALA A 298 -7.40 15.55 0.83
CA ALA A 298 -8.27 14.39 0.83
C ALA A 298 -8.71 14.06 -0.60
N MET A 299 -8.51 12.80 -1.01
CA MET A 299 -8.94 12.31 -2.30
C MET A 299 -10.23 11.51 -2.16
N ARG A 300 -11.21 11.81 -3.00
CA ARG A 300 -12.48 11.09 -3.08
C ARG A 300 -12.65 10.40 -4.44
N GLY A 301 -13.42 9.32 -4.45
CA GLY A 301 -13.74 8.60 -5.69
C GLY A 301 -14.84 7.57 -5.46
N SER A 302 -15.13 6.75 -6.49
CA SER A 302 -16.18 5.73 -6.43
C SER A 302 -15.97 4.74 -5.29
N LYS A 303 -17.05 4.35 -4.62
CA LYS A 303 -17.09 3.33 -3.56
C LYS A 303 -16.60 1.96 -4.02
N SER A 304 -16.60 1.71 -5.33
CA SER A 304 -16.04 0.50 -5.93
C SER A 304 -14.50 0.47 -5.91
N VAL A 305 -13.86 1.62 -5.67
CA VAL A 305 -12.40 1.71 -5.54
C VAL A 305 -12.04 1.67 -4.06
N ARG A 306 -11.33 0.62 -3.65
CA ARG A 306 -10.90 0.39 -2.28
C ARG A 306 -9.37 0.30 -2.27
N PRO A 307 -8.67 1.45 -2.22
CA PRO A 307 -7.23 1.45 -2.32
C PRO A 307 -6.60 0.91 -1.04
N THR A 308 -5.53 0.17 -1.22
CA THR A 308 -4.64 -0.27 -0.15
C THR A 308 -3.31 0.47 -0.20
N GLU A 309 -2.99 1.11 -1.32
CA GLU A 309 -1.75 1.85 -1.53
C GLU A 309 -2.00 3.16 -2.27
N VAL A 310 -1.27 4.22 -1.89
CA VAL A 310 -1.12 5.45 -2.68
C VAL A 310 0.34 5.85 -2.69
N MET A 311 0.96 5.81 -3.88
CA MET A 311 2.36 6.17 -4.08
C MET A 311 2.46 7.40 -4.98
N GLU A 312 2.99 8.49 -4.44
CA GLU A 312 3.27 9.70 -5.20
C GLU A 312 4.59 9.57 -5.99
N ARG A 313 4.57 10.01 -7.25
CA ARG A 313 5.75 10.09 -8.12
C ARG A 313 5.88 11.46 -8.74
N GLU A 314 7.02 11.73 -9.37
CA GLU A 314 7.29 13.01 -10.02
C GLU A 314 6.16 13.45 -10.96
N GLY A 315 5.89 14.75 -10.99
CA GLY A 315 4.83 15.38 -11.76
C GLY A 315 3.43 15.15 -11.21
N GLY A 316 3.28 14.92 -9.89
CA GLY A 316 1.97 14.81 -9.20
C GLY A 316 1.19 13.54 -9.57
N LYS A 317 1.87 12.51 -10.07
CA LYS A 317 1.22 11.23 -10.39
C LYS A 317 1.04 10.40 -9.12
N LEU A 318 -0.20 9.98 -8.87
CA LEU A 318 -0.54 9.07 -7.78
C LEU A 318 -0.88 7.68 -8.33
N TYR A 319 -0.12 6.68 -7.90
CA TYR A 319 -0.36 5.28 -8.22
C TYR A 319 -1.11 4.63 -7.06
N MET A 320 -2.25 4.02 -7.36
CA MET A 320 -3.12 3.42 -6.34
C MET A 320 -3.22 1.92 -6.56
N GLY A 321 -2.82 1.16 -5.55
CA GLY A 321 -3.00 -0.28 -5.47
C GLY A 321 -4.30 -0.67 -4.76
N SER A 322 -4.72 -1.93 -4.88
CA SER A 322 -5.88 -2.48 -4.18
C SER A 322 -5.80 -4.00 -4.10
N VAL A 323 -6.15 -4.59 -2.96
CA VAL A 323 -6.25 -6.06 -2.83
C VAL A 323 -7.37 -6.68 -3.65
N GLU A 324 -8.35 -5.90 -4.07
CA GLU A 324 -9.58 -6.37 -4.71
C GLU A 324 -9.59 -6.13 -6.23
N LEU A 325 -8.94 -5.05 -6.70
CA LEU A 325 -9.04 -4.62 -8.08
C LEU A 325 -8.06 -5.37 -9.01
N PRO A 326 -8.43 -5.57 -10.27
CA PRO A 326 -7.57 -6.19 -11.27
C PRO A 326 -6.68 -5.19 -12.02
N TYR A 327 -6.35 -4.05 -11.42
CA TYR A 327 -5.51 -3.00 -12.04
C TYR A 327 -4.88 -2.10 -10.98
N VAL A 328 -3.75 -1.49 -11.32
CA VAL A 328 -3.24 -0.29 -10.64
C VAL A 328 -3.88 0.93 -11.30
N ALA A 329 -4.47 1.81 -10.49
CA ALA A 329 -4.96 3.09 -10.99
C ALA A 329 -3.82 4.13 -10.97
N VAL A 330 -3.79 5.01 -11.98
CA VAL A 330 -2.88 6.15 -12.04
C VAL A 330 -3.72 7.41 -12.20
N VAL A 331 -3.64 8.29 -11.22
CA VAL A 331 -4.35 9.58 -11.21
C VAL A 331 -3.31 10.68 -11.39
N ARG A 332 -3.62 11.67 -12.20
CA ARG A 332 -2.86 12.92 -12.30
C ARG A 332 -3.67 14.02 -11.63
N GLU A 333 -3.02 14.78 -10.77
CA GLU A 333 -3.57 16.04 -10.30
C GLU A 333 -3.77 17.04 -11.43
#